data_81e5c4ba0ed7dd5dc9f81eb4db93b5f5
#
_entry.id   81e5c4ba0ed7dd5dc9f81eb4db93b5f5
#
_cell.length_a   1.000
_cell.length_b   1.000
_cell.length_c   1.000
_cell.angle_alpha   90.00
_cell.angle_beta   90.00
_cell.angle_gamma   90.00
#
_symmetry.space_group_name_H-M   'P 1'
#
loop_
_entity.id
_entity.type
_entity.pdbx_description
1 polymer ?
#
loop_
_entity_poly.entity_id
_entity_poly.type
_entity_poly.pdbx_seq_one_letter_code
_entity_poly.pdbx_strand_id
1 'polypeptide(L)'
;MSKRSAGLIAIICYKFFTAILFTLTAIAIFMTLKHRQGLEQFADSLLVAGKQGVIAWGVNKILNLNPKTLEFSGIVIAIYAIVRMIEAVGLWFQKAWARWLVLGMVGISIAPEIYELTKGFSLLKLGAFIVNIAIFIYLLQESFSAKNTKK
;
A
#
# COMPACT_ATOMS: atom_id res chain seq x y z
N MET A 1 2.99 -7.73 -30.56
CA MET A 1 2.65 -7.49 -29.13
C MET A 1 3.19 -8.63 -28.28
N SER A 2 4.07 -8.33 -27.34
CA SER A 2 4.50 -9.34 -26.37
C SER A 2 3.34 -9.69 -25.45
N LYS A 3 3.04 -10.98 -25.31
CA LYS A 3 2.04 -11.43 -24.35
C LYS A 3 2.50 -11.09 -22.94
N ARG A 4 1.65 -10.42 -22.18
CA ARG A 4 1.92 -10.14 -20.78
C ARG A 4 1.91 -11.45 -20.01
N SER A 5 2.95 -11.69 -19.24
CA SER A 5 2.97 -12.88 -18.38
C SER A 5 1.88 -12.80 -17.31
N ALA A 6 1.32 -13.94 -16.92
CA ALA A 6 0.29 -14.01 -15.88
C ALA A 6 0.78 -13.38 -14.56
N GLY A 7 2.07 -13.57 -14.24
CA GLY A 7 2.68 -12.97 -13.07
C GLY A 7 2.68 -11.44 -13.12
N LEU A 8 2.99 -10.86 -14.26
CA LEU A 8 2.97 -9.41 -14.45
C LEU A 8 1.56 -8.85 -14.27
N ILE A 9 0.55 -9.50 -14.84
CA ILE A 9 -0.85 -9.11 -14.68
C ILE A 9 -1.26 -9.17 -13.22
N ALA A 10 -0.88 -10.21 -12.49
CA ALA A 10 -1.16 -10.34 -11.06
C ALA A 10 -0.53 -9.19 -10.25
N ILE A 11 0.71 -8.83 -10.55
CA ILE A 11 1.39 -7.70 -9.91
C ILE A 11 0.66 -6.38 -10.21
N ILE A 12 0.27 -6.15 -11.46
CA ILE A 12 -0.47 -4.95 -11.86
C ILE A 12 -1.81 -4.85 -11.11
N CYS A 13 -2.57 -5.95 -11.06
CA CYS A 13 -3.83 -6.00 -10.33
C CYS A 13 -3.62 -5.71 -8.83
N TYR A 14 -2.59 -6.29 -8.23
CA TYR A 14 -2.23 -6.03 -6.84
C TYR A 14 -1.90 -4.54 -6.62
N LYS A 15 -1.10 -3.95 -7.50
CA LYS A 15 -0.72 -2.53 -7.43
C LYS A 15 -1.94 -1.61 -7.57
N PHE A 16 -2.84 -1.90 -8.51
CA PHE A 16 -4.09 -1.14 -8.66
C PHE A 16 -4.97 -1.25 -7.41
N PHE A 17 -5.13 -2.45 -6.90
CA PHE A 17 -5.93 -2.69 -5.70
C PHE A 17 -5.38 -1.93 -4.50
N THR A 18 -4.06 -2.00 -4.27
CA THR A 18 -3.42 -1.25 -3.18
C THR A 18 -3.50 0.25 -3.38
N ALA A 19 -3.36 0.75 -4.62
CA ALA A 19 -3.51 2.16 -4.94
C ALA A 19 -4.92 2.67 -4.59
N ILE A 20 -5.95 1.90 -4.93
CA ILE A 20 -7.34 2.22 -4.58
C ILE A 20 -7.53 2.23 -3.06
N LEU A 21 -7.02 1.23 -2.35
CA LEU A 21 -7.09 1.17 -0.88
C LEU A 21 -6.43 2.38 -0.23
N PHE A 22 -5.23 2.75 -0.66
CA PHE A 22 -4.53 3.92 -0.11
C PHE A 22 -5.24 5.22 -0.45
N THR A 23 -5.83 5.33 -1.64
CA THR A 23 -6.62 6.51 -2.02
C THR A 23 -7.85 6.64 -1.12
N LEU A 24 -8.59 5.56 -0.91
CA LEU A 24 -9.74 5.54 -0.02
C LEU A 24 -9.35 5.87 1.42
N THR A 25 -8.22 5.34 1.90
CA THR A 25 -7.70 5.63 3.22
C THR A 25 -7.35 7.11 3.37
N ALA A 26 -6.67 7.69 2.39
CA ALA A 26 -6.35 9.12 2.39
C ALA A 26 -7.62 9.98 2.44
N ILE A 27 -8.61 9.66 1.61
CA ILE A 27 -9.91 10.35 1.61
C ILE A 27 -10.58 10.25 2.99
N ALA A 28 -10.59 9.04 3.57
CA ALA A 28 -11.17 8.82 4.90
C ALA A 28 -10.47 9.66 5.98
N ILE A 29 -9.14 9.75 5.94
CA ILE A 29 -8.36 10.57 6.87
C ILE A 29 -8.73 12.05 6.73
N PHE A 30 -8.78 12.58 5.51
CA PHE A 30 -9.14 13.98 5.28
C PHE A 30 -10.60 14.29 5.65
N MET A 31 -11.51 13.35 5.40
CA MET A 31 -12.91 13.48 5.86
C MET A 31 -13.01 13.46 7.38
N THR A 32 -12.20 12.64 8.04
CA THR A 32 -12.12 12.60 9.52
C THR A 32 -11.65 13.92 10.08
N LEU A 33 -10.62 14.53 9.48
CA LEU A 33 -10.14 15.86 9.89
C LEU A 33 -11.20 16.93 9.75
N LYS A 34 -11.99 16.85 8.67
CA LYS A 34 -13.05 17.83 8.39
C LYS A 34 -14.31 17.60 9.23
N HIS A 35 -14.64 16.35 9.53
CA HIS A 35 -15.88 15.95 10.20
C HIS A 35 -15.61 15.08 11.43
N ARG A 36 -14.69 15.51 12.30
CA ARG A 36 -14.28 14.76 13.50
C ARG A 36 -15.47 14.39 14.39
N GLN A 37 -16.41 15.31 14.56
CA GLN A 37 -17.62 15.09 15.39
C GLN A 37 -18.50 13.95 14.83
N GLY A 38 -18.66 13.89 13.51
CA GLY A 38 -19.43 12.81 12.88
C GLY A 38 -18.80 11.44 13.09
N LEU A 39 -17.46 11.37 13.09
CA LEU A 39 -16.74 10.13 13.33
C LEU A 39 -16.86 9.69 14.79
N GLU A 40 -16.81 10.63 15.74
CA GLU A 40 -17.07 10.35 17.16
C GLU A 40 -18.45 9.77 17.39
N GLN A 41 -19.49 10.37 16.78
CA GLN A 41 -20.86 9.85 16.85
C GLN A 41 -20.97 8.45 16.24
N PHE A 42 -20.28 8.20 15.15
CA PHE A 42 -20.23 6.88 14.52
C PHE A 42 -19.56 5.84 15.42
N ALA A 43 -18.45 6.21 16.06
CA ALA A 43 -17.76 5.34 17.01
C ALA A 43 -18.65 5.00 18.20
N ASP A 44 -19.34 5.99 18.77
CA ASP A 44 -20.29 5.80 19.86
C ASP A 44 -21.45 4.89 19.48
N SER A 45 -21.98 5.03 18.25
CA SER A 45 -23.04 4.16 17.75
C SER A 45 -22.59 2.71 17.61
N LEU A 46 -21.35 2.46 17.22
CA LEU A 46 -20.77 1.12 17.16
C LEU A 46 -20.61 0.49 18.54
N LEU A 47 -20.23 1.27 19.55
CA LEU A 47 -20.11 0.81 20.92
C LEU A 47 -21.49 0.44 21.50
N VAL A 48 -22.51 1.29 21.26
CA VAL A 48 -23.88 1.03 21.72
C VAL A 48 -24.48 -0.21 21.06
N ALA A 49 -24.15 -0.44 19.77
CA ALA A 49 -24.60 -1.63 19.03
C ALA A 49 -23.88 -2.92 19.43
N GLY A 50 -22.92 -2.85 20.34
CA GLY A 50 -22.14 -4.02 20.79
C GLY A 50 -21.17 -4.55 19.72
N LYS A 51 -20.96 -3.83 18.67
CA LYS A 51 -20.03 -4.20 17.58
C LYS A 51 -18.61 -3.77 17.93
N GLN A 52 -18.05 -4.41 18.94
CA GLN A 52 -16.63 -4.25 19.26
C GLN A 52 -15.81 -5.13 18.33
N GLY A 53 -15.32 -4.54 17.25
CA GLY A 53 -14.52 -5.23 16.27
C GLY A 53 -13.34 -4.41 15.80
N VAL A 54 -12.66 -4.89 14.79
CA VAL A 54 -11.51 -4.22 14.15
C VAL A 54 -11.87 -2.79 13.70
N ILE A 55 -13.10 -2.57 13.23
CA ILE A 55 -13.57 -1.26 12.76
C ILE A 55 -13.64 -0.26 13.92
N ALA A 56 -14.26 -0.64 15.04
CA ALA A 56 -14.36 0.21 16.23
C ALA A 56 -12.97 0.51 16.81
N TRP A 57 -12.10 -0.48 16.87
CA TRP A 57 -10.71 -0.32 17.31
C TRP A 57 -9.97 0.67 16.42
N GLY A 58 -10.10 0.52 15.09
CA GLY A 58 -9.45 1.40 14.12
C GLY A 58 -9.94 2.84 14.20
N VAL A 59 -11.25 3.03 14.31
CA VAL A 59 -11.86 4.36 14.46
C VAL A 59 -11.39 5.04 15.74
N ASN A 60 -11.41 4.33 16.86
CA ASN A 60 -10.93 4.88 18.15
C ASN A 60 -9.44 5.25 18.10
N LYS A 61 -8.63 4.43 17.44
CA LYS A 61 -7.21 4.71 17.28
C LYS A 61 -6.97 5.98 16.45
N ILE A 62 -7.75 6.19 15.39
CA ILE A 62 -7.70 7.40 14.56
C ILE A 62 -8.13 8.63 15.35
N LEU A 63 -9.20 8.53 16.15
CA LEU A 63 -9.70 9.63 16.97
C LEU A 63 -8.72 10.07 18.05
N ASN A 64 -7.89 9.15 18.56
CA ASN A 64 -6.90 9.45 19.58
C ASN A 64 -5.60 10.04 19.01
N LEU A 65 -5.46 10.11 17.68
CA LEU A 65 -4.30 10.74 17.06
C LEU A 65 -4.41 12.27 17.09
N ASN A 66 -3.26 12.92 17.27
CA ASN A 66 -3.18 14.36 17.14
C ASN A 66 -3.58 14.79 15.72
N PRO A 67 -4.42 15.85 15.56
CA PRO A 67 -4.82 16.34 14.23
C PRO A 67 -3.65 16.61 13.28
N LYS A 68 -2.54 17.15 13.76
CA LYS A 68 -1.34 17.39 12.96
C LYS A 68 -0.70 16.09 12.44
N THR A 69 -0.63 15.06 13.29
CA THR A 69 -0.13 13.74 12.91
C THR A 69 -1.04 13.10 11.87
N LEU A 70 -2.34 13.24 12.04
CA LEU A 70 -3.33 12.70 11.12
C LEU A 70 -3.25 13.38 9.76
N GLU A 71 -3.11 14.71 9.73
CA GLU A 71 -2.92 15.48 8.50
C GLU A 71 -1.65 15.05 7.76
N PHE A 72 -0.53 14.97 8.48
CA PHE A 72 0.75 14.52 7.91
C PHE A 72 0.63 13.10 7.35
N SER A 73 0.03 12.19 8.08
CA SER A 73 -0.20 10.81 7.64
C SER A 73 -1.08 10.76 6.38
N GLY A 74 -2.13 11.57 6.32
CA GLY A 74 -3.00 11.68 5.17
C GLY A 74 -2.25 12.13 3.92
N ILE A 75 -1.38 13.12 4.03
CA ILE A 75 -0.55 13.62 2.93
C ILE A 75 0.42 12.53 2.46
N VAL A 76 1.12 11.87 3.37
CA VAL A 76 2.06 10.79 3.04
C VAL A 76 1.34 9.64 2.33
N ILE A 77 0.18 9.22 2.83
CA ILE A 77 -0.61 8.15 2.21
C ILE A 77 -1.12 8.57 0.83
N ALA A 78 -1.54 9.83 0.66
CA ALA A 78 -1.97 10.35 -0.64
C ALA A 78 -0.83 10.32 -1.67
N ILE A 79 0.36 10.77 -1.29
CA ILE A 79 1.55 10.71 -2.14
C ILE A 79 1.88 9.27 -2.50
N TYR A 80 1.83 8.37 -1.53
CA TYR A 80 2.08 6.94 -1.74
C TYR A 80 1.05 6.32 -2.70
N ALA A 81 -0.23 6.69 -2.57
CA ALA A 81 -1.29 6.26 -3.48
C ALA A 81 -1.03 6.70 -4.92
N ILE A 82 -0.58 7.95 -5.12
CA ILE A 82 -0.22 8.49 -6.44
C ILE A 82 0.94 7.70 -7.03
N VAL A 83 2.00 7.45 -6.26
CA VAL A 83 3.15 6.65 -6.70
C VAL A 83 2.72 5.25 -7.11
N ARG A 84 1.86 4.60 -6.31
CA ARG A 84 1.32 3.27 -6.63
C ARG A 84 0.51 3.26 -7.91
N MET A 85 -0.27 4.30 -8.16
CA MET A 85 -1.02 4.42 -9.41
C MET A 85 -0.09 4.58 -10.61
N ILE A 86 0.94 5.42 -10.50
CA ILE A 86 1.95 5.62 -11.55
C ILE A 86 2.69 4.31 -11.85
N GLU A 87 3.09 3.57 -10.82
CA GLU A 87 3.71 2.24 -10.96
C GLU A 87 2.80 1.28 -11.73
N ALA A 88 1.53 1.20 -11.35
CA ALA A 88 0.56 0.30 -11.96
C ALA A 88 0.34 0.63 -13.45
N VAL A 89 0.18 1.90 -13.77
CA VAL A 89 0.01 2.36 -15.16
C VAL A 89 1.27 2.12 -15.97
N GLY A 90 2.44 2.43 -15.41
CA GLY A 90 3.72 2.19 -16.08
C GLY A 90 3.97 0.72 -16.38
N LEU A 91 3.65 -0.16 -15.44
CA LEU A 91 3.74 -1.61 -15.64
C LEU A 91 2.73 -2.11 -16.68
N TRP A 92 1.54 -1.54 -16.69
CA TRP A 92 0.52 -1.86 -17.68
C TRP A 92 1.02 -1.60 -19.10
N PHE A 93 1.71 -0.47 -19.33
CA PHE A 93 2.32 -0.13 -20.61
C PHE A 93 3.69 -0.76 -20.82
N GLN A 94 4.14 -1.63 -19.92
CA GLN A 94 5.42 -2.35 -20.00
C GLN A 94 6.63 -1.42 -20.14
N LYS A 95 6.57 -0.23 -19.52
CA LYS A 95 7.68 0.72 -19.56
C LYS A 95 8.84 0.24 -18.67
N ALA A 96 10.05 0.32 -19.20
CA ALA A 96 11.25 -0.09 -18.48
C ALA A 96 11.47 0.71 -17.19
N TRP A 97 11.20 2.03 -17.21
CA TRP A 97 11.34 2.90 -16.04
C TRP A 97 10.40 2.50 -14.90
N ALA A 98 9.19 2.01 -15.23
CA ALA A 98 8.22 1.58 -14.23
C ALA A 98 8.72 0.37 -13.44
N ARG A 99 9.38 -0.58 -14.11
CA ARG A 99 10.00 -1.74 -13.45
C ARG A 99 11.08 -1.31 -12.46
N TRP A 100 11.93 -0.37 -12.87
CA TRP A 100 12.97 0.18 -12.00
C TRP A 100 12.38 0.96 -10.83
N LEU A 101 11.31 1.70 -11.06
CA LEU A 101 10.60 2.43 -10.00
C LEU A 101 10.04 1.45 -8.95
N VAL A 102 9.37 0.39 -9.38
CA VAL A 102 8.84 -0.64 -8.48
C VAL A 102 9.97 -1.33 -7.72
N LEU A 103 11.06 -1.70 -8.41
CA LEU A 103 12.22 -2.31 -7.78
C LEU A 103 12.83 -1.40 -6.70
N GLY A 104 12.98 -0.12 -6.99
CA GLY A 104 13.47 0.86 -6.04
C GLY A 104 12.56 1.01 -4.83
N MET A 105 11.26 1.14 -5.05
CA MET A 105 10.27 1.28 -3.98
C MET A 105 10.19 0.05 -3.09
N VAL A 106 10.17 -1.15 -3.68
CA VAL A 106 10.17 -2.40 -2.93
C VAL A 106 11.49 -2.58 -2.16
N GLY A 107 12.61 -2.27 -2.80
CA GLY A 107 13.91 -2.32 -2.15
C GLY A 107 14.01 -1.41 -0.92
N ILE A 108 13.50 -0.18 -1.03
CA ILE A 108 13.42 0.77 0.09
C ILE A 108 12.49 0.24 1.19
N SER A 109 11.39 -0.41 0.82
CA SER A 109 10.42 -0.96 1.78
C SER A 109 10.96 -2.15 2.57
N ILE A 110 11.87 -2.94 1.98
CA ILE A 110 12.42 -4.15 2.62
C ILE A 110 13.17 -3.81 3.91
N ALA A 111 13.96 -2.76 3.94
CA ALA A 111 14.74 -2.38 5.12
C ALA A 111 13.87 -2.07 6.35
N PRO A 112 12.82 -1.23 6.28
CA PRO A 112 11.87 -1.04 7.39
C PRO A 112 11.12 -2.32 7.76
N GLU A 113 10.78 -3.16 6.80
CA GLU A 113 10.07 -4.42 7.05
C GLU A 113 10.92 -5.40 7.86
N ILE A 114 12.22 -5.52 7.55
CA ILE A 114 13.15 -6.33 8.35
C ILE A 114 13.22 -5.79 9.78
N TYR A 115 13.32 -4.47 9.93
CA TYR A 115 13.37 -3.83 11.24
C TYR A 115 12.10 -4.11 12.05
N GLU A 116 10.92 -4.02 11.44
CA GLU A 116 9.65 -4.33 12.08
C GLU A 116 9.54 -5.79 12.50
N LEU A 117 10.06 -6.72 11.69
CA LEU A 117 10.09 -8.15 12.02
C LEU A 117 10.99 -8.43 13.22
N THR A 118 12.09 -7.70 13.39
CA THR A 118 12.99 -7.87 14.56
C THR A 118 12.35 -7.35 15.85
N LYS A 119 11.46 -6.36 15.77
CA LYS A 119 10.76 -5.80 16.92
C LYS A 119 9.59 -6.65 17.41
N GLY A 120 8.90 -7.32 16.51
CA GLY A 120 7.75 -8.14 16.87
C GLY A 120 7.30 -8.98 15.70
N PHE A 121 7.40 -10.30 15.86
CA PHE A 121 6.99 -11.24 14.83
C PHE A 121 5.46 -11.24 14.68
N SER A 122 4.98 -11.00 13.47
CA SER A 122 3.57 -11.12 13.11
C SER A 122 3.45 -11.87 11.80
N LEU A 123 2.49 -12.78 11.73
CA LEU A 123 2.24 -13.55 10.51
C LEU A 123 1.90 -12.64 9.32
N LEU A 124 1.16 -11.56 9.59
CA LEU A 124 0.80 -10.56 8.59
C LEU A 124 2.02 -9.82 8.04
N LYS A 125 2.94 -9.40 8.93
CA LYS A 125 4.20 -8.74 8.55
C LYS A 125 5.09 -9.66 7.73
N LEU A 126 5.20 -10.92 8.12
CA LEU A 126 5.97 -11.93 7.40
C LEU A 126 5.37 -12.17 6.00
N GLY A 127 4.05 -12.27 5.89
CA GLY A 127 3.35 -12.43 4.62
C GLY A 127 3.62 -11.26 3.67
N ALA A 128 3.52 -10.02 4.15
CA ALA A 128 3.82 -8.82 3.37
C ALA A 128 5.28 -8.80 2.89
N PHE A 129 6.21 -9.18 3.77
CA PHE A 129 7.64 -9.25 3.45
C PHE A 129 7.91 -10.28 2.35
N ILE A 130 7.32 -11.48 2.44
CA ILE A 130 7.47 -12.53 1.42
C ILE A 130 6.91 -12.07 0.08
N VAL A 131 5.73 -11.44 0.06
CA VAL A 131 5.12 -10.89 -1.17
C VAL A 131 6.03 -9.85 -1.81
N ASN A 132 6.59 -8.93 -1.02
CA ASN A 132 7.49 -7.89 -1.53
C ASN A 132 8.78 -8.48 -2.11
N ILE A 133 9.38 -9.47 -1.45
CA ILE A 133 10.56 -10.19 -1.97
C ILE A 133 10.21 -10.93 -3.27
N ALA A 134 9.06 -11.60 -3.32
CA ALA A 134 8.63 -12.32 -4.51
C ALA A 134 8.44 -11.38 -5.71
N ILE A 135 7.82 -10.23 -5.50
CA ILE A 135 7.65 -9.19 -6.53
C ILE A 135 9.03 -8.67 -6.99
N PHE A 136 9.92 -8.39 -6.05
CA PHE A 136 11.26 -7.89 -6.34
C PHE A 136 12.05 -8.87 -7.21
N ILE A 137 12.10 -10.14 -6.82
CA ILE A 137 12.81 -11.18 -7.58
C ILE A 137 12.18 -11.36 -8.96
N TYR A 138 10.86 -11.42 -9.04
CA TYR A 138 10.15 -11.60 -10.30
C TYR A 138 10.45 -10.48 -11.29
N LEU A 139 10.34 -9.22 -10.87
CA LEU A 139 10.61 -8.07 -11.72
C LEU A 139 12.08 -7.95 -12.08
N LEU A 140 12.97 -8.33 -11.18
CA LEU A 140 14.41 -8.35 -11.44
C LEU A 140 14.75 -9.36 -12.54
N GLN A 141 14.22 -10.58 -12.44
CA GLN A 141 14.40 -11.63 -13.46
C GLN A 141 13.83 -11.19 -14.82
N GLU A 142 12.65 -10.60 -14.82
CA GLU A 142 12.01 -10.11 -16.05
C GLU A 142 12.83 -8.98 -16.69
N SER A 143 13.38 -8.08 -15.91
CA SER A 143 14.26 -7.00 -16.38
C SER A 143 15.53 -7.54 -17.03
N PHE A 144 16.16 -8.54 -16.45
CA PHE A 144 17.35 -9.17 -17.00
C PHE A 144 17.03 -9.97 -18.26
N SER A 145 15.92 -10.69 -18.27
CA SER A 145 15.48 -11.45 -19.45
C SER A 145 15.21 -10.54 -20.64
N ALA A 146 14.53 -9.41 -20.42
CA ALA A 146 14.25 -8.43 -21.48
C ALA A 146 15.55 -7.80 -22.04
N LYS A 147 16.59 -7.66 -21.23
CA LYS A 147 17.88 -7.12 -21.64
C LYS A 147 18.65 -8.09 -22.54
N ASN A 148 18.51 -9.39 -22.27
CA ASN A 148 19.19 -10.43 -23.06
C ASN A 148 18.53 -10.66 -24.42
N THR A 149 17.25 -10.35 -24.58
CA THR A 149 16.53 -10.51 -25.84
C THR A 149 16.83 -9.40 -26.86
N LYS A 150 17.41 -8.28 -26.40
CA LYS A 150 17.78 -7.14 -27.26
C LYS A 150 19.22 -7.23 -27.84
N LYS A 151 19.97 -8.27 -27.53
CA LYS A 151 21.25 -8.59 -28.17
C LYS A 151 21.06 -9.63 -29.26
#